data_64f9bfd69669c2e19eb15d8a0335f293
#
_entry.id   64f9bfd69669c2e19eb15d8a0335f293
#
_cell.length_a   1.000
_cell.length_b   1.000
_cell.length_c   1.000
_cell.angle_alpha   90.00
_cell.angle_beta   90.00
_cell.angle_gamma   90.00
#
_symmetry.space_group_name_H-M   'P 1'
#
loop_
_entity.id
_entity.type
_entity.pdbx_description
1 polymer ?
#
loop_
_entity_poly.entity_id
_entity_poly.type
_entity_poly.pdbx_seq_one_letter_code
_entity_poly.pdbx_strand_id
1 'polypeptide(L)'
;MTDPVCLKTGFAAAMTSMLGTDLPQKMAVAVSGGGDSMALLYLAADWARLRAIEMAVVTVDHQLRRESGEEAALVKQVSQDLGLPHTTLAWRDWNGQGNLPDAARRARLDLINGWRGPVQYVLMGHTQDDQAETFLMRLRRGSGVDGLSGIAPVHDVMASKIDDPSG
;
A
#
# COMPACT_ATOMS: atom_id res chain seq x y z
N MET A 1 22.17 -12.96 4.88
CA MET A 1 20.83 -13.53 5.10
C MET A 1 20.34 -12.95 6.42
N THR A 2 19.33 -12.07 6.37
CA THR A 2 18.84 -11.37 7.58
C THR A 2 18.03 -12.34 8.44
N ASP A 3 18.31 -12.38 9.74
CA ASP A 3 17.60 -13.26 10.69
C ASP A 3 16.10 -12.85 10.75
N PRO A 4 15.15 -13.78 10.58
CA PRO A 4 13.71 -13.51 10.67
C PRO A 4 13.29 -12.88 12.00
N VAL A 5 13.97 -13.18 13.09
CA VAL A 5 13.74 -12.55 14.41
C VAL A 5 14.10 -11.07 14.37
N CYS A 6 15.20 -10.72 13.71
CA CYS A 6 15.63 -9.34 13.55
C CYS A 6 14.62 -8.52 12.73
N LEU A 7 14.05 -9.09 11.64
CA LEU A 7 13.03 -8.45 10.82
C LEU A 7 11.74 -8.17 11.58
N LYS A 8 11.23 -9.15 12.34
CA LYS A 8 10.01 -8.98 13.15
C LYS A 8 10.19 -7.92 14.24
N THR A 9 11.34 -7.91 14.90
CA THR A 9 11.67 -6.94 15.94
C THR A 9 11.80 -5.53 15.34
N GLY A 10 12.51 -5.39 14.23
CA GLY A 10 12.66 -4.13 13.51
C GLY A 10 11.32 -3.58 13.01
N PHE A 11 10.48 -4.45 12.44
CA PHE A 11 9.13 -4.06 12.02
C PHE A 11 8.27 -3.59 13.21
N ALA A 12 8.26 -4.34 14.31
CA ALA A 12 7.51 -3.97 15.52
C ALA A 12 7.97 -2.62 16.08
N ALA A 13 9.28 -2.35 16.11
CA ALA A 13 9.83 -1.06 16.54
C ALA A 13 9.38 0.08 15.61
N ALA A 14 9.43 -0.13 14.28
CA ALA A 14 8.97 0.84 13.31
C ALA A 14 7.47 1.16 13.47
N MET A 15 6.64 0.14 13.62
CA MET A 15 5.20 0.31 13.85
C MET A 15 4.91 1.08 15.15
N THR A 16 5.63 0.78 16.23
CA THR A 16 5.50 1.52 17.50
C THR A 16 5.92 2.98 17.35
N SER A 17 6.99 3.24 16.60
CA SER A 17 7.45 4.61 16.32
C SER A 17 6.45 5.41 15.50
N MET A 18 5.78 4.78 14.52
CA MET A 18 4.82 5.45 13.63
C MET A 18 3.45 5.65 14.26
N LEU A 19 2.94 4.67 15.00
CA LEU A 19 1.57 4.67 15.54
C LEU A 19 1.49 5.14 16.99
N GLY A 20 2.62 5.18 17.71
CA GLY A 20 2.62 5.49 19.15
C GLY A 20 1.98 4.36 19.97
N THR A 21 1.34 4.75 21.07
CA THR A 21 0.70 3.84 22.04
C THR A 21 -0.78 3.62 21.78
N ASP A 22 -1.42 4.52 21.04
CA ASP A 22 -2.86 4.43 20.69
C ASP A 22 -3.02 3.65 19.38
N LEU A 23 -3.11 2.33 19.52
CA LEU A 23 -3.16 1.45 18.37
C LEU A 23 -4.58 1.43 17.75
N PRO A 24 -4.68 1.42 16.41
CA PRO A 24 -5.98 1.37 15.74
C PRO A 24 -6.66 0.01 15.97
N GLN A 25 -7.97 0.01 15.97
CA GLN A 25 -8.74 -1.24 16.00
C GLN A 25 -8.67 -2.00 14.66
N LYS A 26 -8.58 -1.26 13.55
CA LYS A 26 -8.58 -1.81 12.19
C LYS A 26 -7.47 -1.21 11.35
N MET A 27 -6.77 -2.06 10.63
CA MET A 27 -5.72 -1.70 9.68
C MET A 27 -5.89 -2.47 8.38
N ALA A 28 -5.20 -2.02 7.36
CA ALA A 28 -5.08 -2.79 6.12
C ALA A 28 -3.62 -2.81 5.63
N VAL A 29 -3.33 -3.75 4.76
CA VAL A 29 -2.09 -3.80 4.00
C VAL A 29 -2.41 -3.88 2.52
N ALA A 30 -1.79 -3.01 1.72
CA ALA A 30 -1.89 -3.04 0.27
C ALA A 30 -0.75 -3.89 -0.30
N VAL A 31 -1.13 -4.95 -1.01
CA VAL A 31 -0.21 -5.98 -1.50
C VAL A 31 -0.32 -6.09 -3.01
N SER A 32 0.80 -5.94 -3.71
CA SER A 32 0.86 -6.04 -5.18
C SER A 32 1.17 -7.45 -5.71
N GLY A 33 1.57 -8.38 -4.84
CA GLY A 33 2.07 -9.70 -5.22
C GLY A 33 3.59 -9.78 -5.36
N GLY A 34 4.30 -8.66 -5.40
CA GLY A 34 5.76 -8.63 -5.39
C GLY A 34 6.35 -9.02 -4.03
N GLY A 35 7.60 -9.49 -4.02
CA GLY A 35 8.27 -10.05 -2.84
C GLY A 35 8.22 -9.16 -1.60
N ASP A 36 8.48 -7.85 -1.76
CA ASP A 36 8.50 -6.91 -0.64
C ASP A 36 7.12 -6.68 -0.05
N SER A 37 6.08 -6.55 -0.90
CA SER A 37 4.71 -6.41 -0.44
C SER A 37 4.19 -7.68 0.24
N MET A 38 4.63 -8.86 -0.22
CA MET A 38 4.32 -10.13 0.41
C MET A 38 5.04 -10.27 1.76
N ALA A 39 6.30 -9.88 1.87
CA ALA A 39 7.02 -9.85 3.14
C ALA A 39 6.34 -8.92 4.15
N LEU A 40 5.92 -7.72 3.69
CA LEU A 40 5.15 -6.79 4.51
C LEU A 40 3.85 -7.41 5.02
N LEU A 41 3.13 -8.14 4.16
CA LEU A 41 1.89 -8.84 4.54
C LEU A 41 2.13 -9.78 5.72
N TYR A 42 3.14 -10.65 5.65
CA TYR A 42 3.45 -11.60 6.73
C TYR A 42 3.85 -10.90 8.03
N LEU A 43 4.71 -9.87 7.95
CA LEU A 43 5.14 -9.11 9.12
C LEU A 43 3.97 -8.37 9.78
N ALA A 44 3.13 -7.74 8.96
CA ALA A 44 1.96 -7.00 9.43
C ALA A 44 0.89 -7.92 10.03
N ALA A 45 0.63 -9.08 9.41
CA ALA A 45 -0.31 -10.07 9.92
C ALA A 45 0.10 -10.60 11.30
N ASP A 46 1.36 -10.98 11.46
CA ASP A 46 1.91 -11.43 12.75
C ASP A 46 1.83 -10.33 13.82
N TRP A 47 2.21 -9.11 13.46
CA TRP A 47 2.21 -7.96 14.37
C TRP A 47 0.79 -7.59 14.82
N ALA A 48 -0.17 -7.56 13.89
CA ALA A 48 -1.57 -7.24 14.18
C ALA A 48 -2.23 -8.31 15.06
N ARG A 49 -1.99 -9.59 14.74
CA ARG A 49 -2.50 -10.73 15.51
C ARG A 49 -2.07 -10.68 16.97
N LEU A 50 -0.80 -10.37 17.24
CA LEU A 50 -0.26 -10.24 18.60
C LEU A 50 -0.88 -9.10 19.40
N ARG A 51 -1.54 -8.15 18.73
CA ARG A 51 -2.14 -6.94 19.33
C ARG A 51 -3.66 -6.89 19.23
N ALA A 52 -4.27 -7.99 18.77
CA ALA A 52 -5.72 -8.09 18.54
C ALA A 52 -6.27 -6.98 17.61
N ILE A 53 -5.47 -6.54 16.62
CA ILE A 53 -5.87 -5.57 15.61
C ILE A 53 -6.52 -6.32 14.45
N GLU A 54 -7.72 -5.90 14.03
CA GLU A 54 -8.35 -6.41 12.82
C GLU A 54 -7.57 -5.94 11.58
N MET A 55 -7.17 -6.89 10.73
CA MET A 55 -6.42 -6.58 9.53
C MET A 55 -7.15 -7.07 8.28
N ALA A 56 -7.15 -6.23 7.24
CA ALA A 56 -7.63 -6.57 5.90
C ALA A 56 -6.50 -6.44 4.88
N VAL A 57 -6.63 -7.16 3.77
CA VAL A 57 -5.69 -7.12 2.65
C VAL A 57 -6.38 -6.52 1.43
N VAL A 58 -5.72 -5.60 0.75
CA VAL A 58 -6.22 -5.02 -0.49
C VAL A 58 -5.17 -5.13 -1.59
N THR A 59 -5.59 -5.54 -2.78
CA THR A 59 -4.76 -5.57 -3.99
C THR A 59 -5.38 -4.63 -5.02
N VAL A 60 -4.57 -3.79 -5.65
CA VAL A 60 -4.99 -2.99 -6.80
C VAL A 60 -4.48 -3.68 -8.06
N ASP A 61 -5.39 -4.23 -8.84
CA ASP A 61 -5.11 -4.78 -10.16
C ASP A 61 -5.23 -3.68 -11.21
N HIS A 62 -4.09 -3.25 -11.74
CA HIS A 62 -4.03 -2.22 -12.77
C HIS A 62 -4.42 -2.75 -14.16
N GLN A 63 -4.61 -4.05 -14.33
CA GLN A 63 -4.96 -4.71 -15.62
C GLN A 63 -4.01 -4.35 -16.79
N LEU A 64 -2.79 -3.95 -16.48
CA LEU A 64 -1.79 -3.52 -17.46
C LEU A 64 -0.98 -4.68 -18.04
N ARG A 65 -0.93 -5.80 -17.32
CA ARG A 65 -0.21 -7.02 -17.70
C ARG A 65 -1.09 -8.23 -17.42
N ARG A 66 -0.90 -9.27 -18.20
CA ARG A 66 -1.65 -10.53 -18.04
C ARG A 66 -1.38 -11.18 -16.68
N GLU A 67 -0.15 -11.04 -16.20
CA GLU A 67 0.33 -11.61 -14.95
C GLU A 67 -0.28 -10.93 -13.71
N SER A 68 -0.82 -9.72 -13.83
CA SER A 68 -1.41 -9.00 -12.68
C SER A 68 -2.60 -9.74 -12.06
N GLY A 69 -3.36 -10.49 -12.87
CA GLY A 69 -4.43 -11.35 -12.39
C GLY A 69 -3.92 -12.55 -11.58
N GLU A 70 -2.79 -13.14 -11.98
CA GLU A 70 -2.15 -14.26 -11.28
C GLU A 70 -1.55 -13.78 -9.96
N GLU A 71 -0.90 -12.61 -9.95
CA GLU A 71 -0.39 -11.96 -8.74
C GLU A 71 -1.52 -11.68 -7.74
N ALA A 72 -2.64 -11.14 -8.19
CA ALA A 72 -3.81 -10.88 -7.34
C ALA A 72 -4.43 -12.18 -6.79
N ALA A 73 -4.47 -13.26 -7.60
CA ALA A 73 -4.94 -14.57 -7.17
C ALA A 73 -4.03 -15.19 -6.10
N LEU A 74 -2.70 -15.05 -6.25
CA LEU A 74 -1.73 -15.48 -5.26
C LEU A 74 -1.93 -14.73 -3.93
N VAL A 75 -2.06 -13.41 -3.97
CA VAL A 75 -2.30 -12.61 -2.76
C VAL A 75 -3.60 -13.04 -2.07
N LYS A 76 -4.65 -13.29 -2.85
CA LYS A 76 -5.93 -13.78 -2.32
C LYS A 76 -5.76 -15.11 -1.59
N GLN A 77 -5.06 -16.07 -2.20
CA GLN A 77 -4.80 -17.38 -1.58
C GLN A 77 -4.03 -17.25 -0.28
N VAL A 78 -2.92 -16.51 -0.29
CA VAL A 78 -2.12 -16.28 0.93
C VAL A 78 -2.92 -15.57 2.02
N SER A 79 -3.76 -14.60 1.65
CA SER A 79 -4.63 -13.92 2.61
C SER A 79 -5.61 -14.89 3.27
N GLN A 80 -6.20 -15.80 2.49
CA GLN A 80 -7.09 -16.85 3.01
C GLN A 80 -6.35 -17.80 3.98
N ASP A 81 -5.13 -18.21 3.63
CA ASP A 81 -4.30 -19.07 4.46
C ASP A 81 -3.93 -18.39 5.80
N LEU A 82 -3.81 -17.07 5.80
CA LEU A 82 -3.58 -16.25 6.99
C LEU A 82 -4.88 -15.90 7.76
N GLY A 83 -6.05 -16.29 7.24
CA GLY A 83 -7.34 -15.97 7.84
C GLY A 83 -7.73 -14.49 7.71
N LEU A 84 -7.19 -13.77 6.72
CA LEU A 84 -7.41 -12.35 6.52
C LEU A 84 -8.40 -12.10 5.37
N PRO A 85 -9.37 -11.17 5.54
CA PRO A 85 -10.22 -10.73 4.44
C PRO A 85 -9.40 -10.03 3.36
N HIS A 86 -9.67 -10.37 2.09
CA HIS A 86 -8.98 -9.81 0.93
C HIS A 86 -9.95 -9.19 -0.07
N THR A 87 -9.60 -8.04 -0.61
CA THR A 87 -10.34 -7.36 -1.68
C THR A 87 -9.39 -7.03 -2.83
N THR A 88 -9.81 -7.34 -4.06
CA THR A 88 -9.14 -6.88 -5.28
C THR A 88 -9.90 -5.69 -5.87
N LEU A 89 -9.22 -4.56 -6.04
CA LEU A 89 -9.74 -3.35 -6.68
C LEU A 89 -9.19 -3.29 -8.09
N ALA A 90 -10.06 -3.24 -9.10
CA ALA A 90 -9.65 -3.17 -10.50
C ALA A 90 -9.59 -1.71 -10.98
N TRP A 91 -8.46 -1.31 -11.53
CA TRP A 91 -8.34 -0.02 -12.21
C TRP A 91 -8.74 -0.16 -13.69
N ARG A 92 -9.80 0.54 -14.10
CA ARG A 92 -10.36 0.45 -15.46
C ARG A 92 -10.32 1.76 -16.25
N ASP A 93 -9.99 2.87 -15.60
CA ASP A 93 -10.20 4.22 -16.14
C ASP A 93 -8.94 4.81 -16.82
N TRP A 94 -8.04 3.97 -17.35
CA TRP A 94 -6.91 4.47 -18.11
C TRP A 94 -7.33 4.89 -19.53
N ASN A 95 -7.22 6.20 -19.79
CA ASN A 95 -7.55 6.77 -21.12
C ASN A 95 -6.40 6.75 -22.14
N GLY A 96 -5.27 6.12 -21.79
CA GLY A 96 -4.10 6.04 -22.67
C GLY A 96 -3.26 7.33 -22.76
N GLN A 97 -3.56 8.38 -22.00
CA GLN A 97 -2.86 9.65 -22.07
C GLN A 97 -2.01 9.95 -20.83
N GLY A 98 -0.85 10.57 -21.04
CA GLY A 98 0.04 11.00 -19.98
C GLY A 98 1.01 9.93 -19.48
N ASN A 99 1.51 10.11 -18.26
CA ASN A 99 2.48 9.20 -17.66
C ASN A 99 1.76 8.04 -16.93
N LEU A 100 1.81 6.86 -17.51
CA LEU A 100 1.17 5.66 -16.97
C LEU A 100 1.58 5.33 -15.52
N PRO A 101 2.87 5.33 -15.13
CA PRO A 101 3.28 5.12 -13.74
C PRO A 101 2.65 6.11 -12.75
N ASP A 102 2.62 7.40 -13.09
CA ASP A 102 2.04 8.42 -12.22
C ASP A 102 0.50 8.28 -12.13
N ALA A 103 -0.15 7.93 -13.24
CA ALA A 103 -1.58 7.65 -13.27
C ALA A 103 -1.94 6.41 -12.45
N ALA A 104 -1.18 5.32 -12.61
CA ALA A 104 -1.37 4.09 -11.85
C ALA A 104 -1.17 4.30 -10.33
N ARG A 105 -0.17 5.12 -9.95
CA ARG A 105 0.07 5.49 -8.55
C ARG A 105 -1.11 6.26 -7.96
N ARG A 106 -1.62 7.28 -8.67
CA ARG A 106 -2.80 8.05 -8.24
C ARG A 106 -4.03 7.18 -8.13
N ALA A 107 -4.34 6.41 -9.17
CA ALA A 107 -5.47 5.50 -9.18
C ALA A 107 -5.42 4.49 -8.02
N ARG A 108 -4.23 3.97 -7.67
CA ARG A 108 -4.06 3.11 -6.50
C ARG A 108 -4.49 3.80 -5.21
N LEU A 109 -4.01 5.03 -4.98
CA LEU A 109 -4.36 5.77 -3.77
C LEU A 109 -5.86 6.09 -3.72
N ASP A 110 -6.45 6.52 -4.83
CA ASP A 110 -7.87 6.86 -4.94
C ASP A 110 -8.76 5.62 -4.69
N LEU A 111 -8.43 4.50 -5.32
CA LEU A 111 -9.15 3.24 -5.14
C LEU A 111 -9.07 2.73 -3.69
N ILE A 112 -7.88 2.75 -3.09
CA ILE A 112 -7.68 2.33 -1.70
C ILE A 112 -8.44 3.28 -0.77
N ASN A 113 -8.37 4.59 -0.99
CA ASN A 113 -9.07 5.58 -0.17
C ASN A 113 -10.59 5.41 -0.24
N GLY A 114 -11.15 5.17 -1.43
CA GLY A 114 -12.57 4.89 -1.59
C GLY A 114 -13.03 3.58 -0.94
N TRP A 115 -12.14 2.56 -0.91
CA TRP A 115 -12.43 1.25 -0.33
C TRP A 115 -12.30 1.20 1.19
N ARG A 116 -11.33 1.90 1.78
CA ARG A 116 -10.87 1.68 3.16
C ARG A 116 -11.93 1.82 4.26
N GLY A 117 -13.00 2.61 4.03
CA GLY A 117 -14.07 2.82 5.02
C GLY A 117 -13.52 3.25 6.40
N PRO A 118 -13.78 2.47 7.47
CA PRO A 118 -13.32 2.78 8.83
C PRO A 118 -11.85 2.42 9.11
N VAL A 119 -11.12 1.90 8.13
CA VAL A 119 -9.70 1.58 8.26
C VAL A 119 -8.90 2.88 8.38
N GLN A 120 -8.17 3.04 9.49
CA GLN A 120 -7.39 4.26 9.77
C GLN A 120 -6.06 4.28 9.02
N TYR A 121 -5.38 3.13 8.95
CA TYR A 121 -4.05 3.01 8.36
C TYR A 121 -4.00 1.91 7.31
N VAL A 122 -3.41 2.22 6.16
CA VAL A 122 -3.10 1.26 5.12
C VAL A 122 -1.58 1.21 4.94
N LEU A 123 -1.00 0.06 5.26
CA LEU A 123 0.44 -0.17 5.05
C LEU A 123 0.70 -0.43 3.57
N MET A 124 1.74 0.17 3.03
CA MET A 124 2.19 -0.04 1.65
C MET A 124 3.70 -0.29 1.63
N GLY A 125 4.13 -1.38 1.02
CA GLY A 125 5.53 -1.71 0.83
C GLY A 125 6.14 -0.83 -0.27
N HIS A 126 7.04 0.09 0.13
CA HIS A 126 7.94 0.80 -0.76
C HIS A 126 9.36 0.57 -0.27
N THR A 127 10.23 0.08 -1.15
CA THR A 127 11.64 -0.09 -0.81
C THR A 127 12.42 1.23 -0.89
N GLN A 128 13.61 1.26 -0.28
CA GLN A 128 14.51 2.40 -0.44
C GLN A 128 14.91 2.58 -1.92
N ASP A 129 14.98 1.49 -2.68
CA ASP A 129 15.27 1.52 -4.12
C ASP A 129 14.14 2.20 -4.90
N ASP A 130 12.87 1.93 -4.57
CA ASP A 130 11.71 2.64 -5.15
C ASP A 130 11.76 4.15 -4.85
N GLN A 131 12.22 4.53 -3.66
CA GLN A 131 12.42 5.93 -3.30
C GLN A 131 13.55 6.56 -4.10
N ALA A 132 14.68 5.88 -4.25
CA ALA A 132 15.81 6.33 -5.04
C ALA A 132 15.44 6.46 -6.52
N GLU A 133 14.74 5.49 -7.08
CA GLU A 133 14.22 5.53 -8.45
C GLU A 133 13.26 6.71 -8.65
N THR A 134 12.33 6.91 -7.72
CA THR A 134 11.40 8.04 -7.74
C THR A 134 12.13 9.37 -7.69
N PHE A 135 13.17 9.50 -6.85
CA PHE A 135 13.99 10.69 -6.76
C PHE A 135 14.75 10.97 -8.08
N LEU A 136 15.39 9.96 -8.65
CA LEU A 136 16.13 10.09 -9.92
C LEU A 136 15.20 10.44 -11.09
N MET A 137 14.01 9.85 -11.15
CA MET A 137 13.01 10.19 -12.18
C MET A 137 12.54 11.64 -12.04
N ARG A 138 12.34 12.13 -10.82
CA ARG A 138 11.93 13.53 -10.57
C ARG A 138 13.04 14.50 -10.90
N LEU A 139 14.30 14.18 -10.56
CA LEU A 139 15.48 14.96 -10.92
C LEU A 139 15.60 15.09 -12.44
N ARG A 140 15.46 13.98 -13.18
CA ARG A 140 15.49 13.98 -14.65
C ARG A 140 14.43 14.86 -15.30
N ARG A 141 13.27 15.03 -14.65
CA ARG A 141 12.16 15.89 -15.12
C ARG A 141 12.34 17.36 -14.74
N GLY A 142 13.41 17.74 -14.04
CA GLY A 142 13.65 19.10 -13.58
C GLY A 142 12.69 19.57 -12.48
N SER A 143 12.19 18.64 -11.66
CA SER A 143 11.33 18.99 -10.53
C SER A 143 12.07 19.88 -9.54
N GLY A 144 11.40 20.89 -8.99
CA GLY A 144 11.92 21.75 -7.94
C GLY A 144 12.16 21.00 -6.62
N VAL A 145 12.69 21.70 -5.60
CA VAL A 145 13.06 21.10 -4.30
C VAL A 145 11.88 20.36 -3.65
N ASP A 146 10.67 20.90 -3.70
CA ASP A 146 9.46 20.26 -3.15
C ASP A 146 9.08 18.99 -3.94
N GLY A 147 9.35 18.97 -5.24
CA GLY A 147 9.11 17.80 -6.09
C GLY A 147 10.17 16.69 -5.91
N LEU A 148 11.32 16.99 -5.30
CA LEU A 148 12.40 16.05 -5.05
C LEU A 148 12.27 15.33 -3.69
N SER A 149 11.38 15.77 -2.82
CA SER A 149 11.11 15.07 -1.55
C SER A 149 10.71 13.63 -1.84
N GLY A 150 11.32 12.67 -1.12
CA GLY A 150 10.98 11.24 -1.22
C GLY A 150 9.54 10.94 -0.83
N ILE A 151 9.17 9.66 -0.84
CA ILE A 151 7.88 9.22 -0.33
C ILE A 151 7.92 9.37 1.19
N ALA A 152 7.05 10.20 1.76
CA ALA A 152 6.97 10.33 3.21
C ALA A 152 6.55 8.99 3.84
N PRO A 153 7.09 8.62 5.02
CA PRO A 153 6.72 7.37 5.70
C PRO A 153 5.25 7.31 6.12
N VAL A 154 4.63 8.47 6.32
CA VAL A 154 3.18 8.61 6.58
C VAL A 154 2.62 9.68 5.65
N HIS A 155 1.58 9.34 4.90
CA HIS A 155 0.82 10.27 4.08
C HIS A 155 -0.61 10.34 4.60
N ASP A 156 -1.07 11.56 4.91
CA ASP A 156 -2.49 11.83 5.07
C ASP A 156 -3.16 11.84 3.69
N VAL A 157 -3.95 10.83 3.41
CA VAL A 157 -4.82 10.83 2.24
C VAL A 157 -6.12 11.53 2.64
N MET A 158 -6.18 12.84 2.42
CA MET A 158 -7.42 13.58 2.57
C MET A 158 -8.44 13.03 1.58
N ALA A 159 -9.62 12.67 2.07
CA ALA A 159 -10.74 12.32 1.20
C ALA A 159 -11.04 13.55 0.33
N SER A 160 -10.80 13.46 -0.98
CA SER A 160 -11.40 14.38 -1.92
C SER A 160 -12.91 14.27 -1.74
N LYS A 161 -13.58 15.38 -1.39
CA LYS A 161 -15.03 15.44 -1.39
C LYS A 161 -15.48 14.99 -2.78
N ILE A 162 -16.19 13.87 -2.82
CA ILE A 162 -17.03 13.55 -3.98
C ILE A 162 -18.12 14.60 -3.91
N ASP A 163 -18.08 15.57 -4.80
CA ASP A 163 -19.20 16.48 -5.00
C ASP A 163 -20.40 15.61 -5.38
N ASP A 164 -21.38 15.58 -4.50
CA ASP A 164 -22.66 14.92 -4.71
C ASP A 164 -23.36 15.67 -5.88
N PRO A 165 -23.67 15.02 -7.01
CA PRO A 165 -24.32 15.68 -8.13
C PRO A 165 -25.84 15.78 -7.95
N SER A 166 -26.34 15.88 -6.72
CA SER A 166 -27.75 16.09 -6.41
C SER A 166 -27.98 17.45 -5.77
N GLY A 167 -28.05 18.48 -6.62
CA GLY A 167 -28.50 19.83 -6.35
C GLY A 167 -29.27 20.35 -7.52
#